data_5eca2393ec9270341d4239c352677efd
#
_entry.id   5eca2393ec9270341d4239c352677efd
#
_cell.length_a   1.000
_cell.length_b   1.000
_cell.length_c   1.000
_cell.angle_alpha   90.00
_cell.angle_beta   90.00
_cell.angle_gamma   90.00
#
_symmetry.space_group_name_H-M   'P 1'
#
loop_
_entity.id
_entity.type
_entity.pdbx_description
1 polymer ?
#
loop_
_entity_poly.entity_id
_entity_poly.type
_entity_poly.pdbx_seq_one_letter_code
_entity_poly.pdbx_strand_id
1 'polypeptide(L)' 'MEYQAQINRIYYVLELIDKGRACTPETIASRINVSNRTARRMIRKLKDRGHEIDFCRQQGRYILKK' A
#
# COMPACT_ATOMS: atom_id res chain seq x y z
N MET A 1 -18.86 10.70 0.17
CA MET A 1 -18.48 9.65 1.03
C MET A 1 -17.64 8.58 0.41
N GLU A 2 -17.94 8.12 -0.79
CA GLU A 2 -17.02 7.22 -1.49
C GLU A 2 -15.63 7.83 -1.67
N TYR A 3 -15.60 9.13 -1.92
CA TYR A 3 -14.34 9.85 -2.09
C TYR A 3 -13.47 9.77 -0.84
N GLN A 4 -14.04 9.99 0.33
CA GLN A 4 -13.30 9.89 1.59
C GLN A 4 -12.88 8.45 1.89
N ALA A 5 -13.70 7.49 1.53
CA ALA A 5 -13.36 6.08 1.72
C ALA A 5 -12.13 5.69 0.89
N GLN A 6 -12.01 6.19 -0.35
CA GLN A 6 -10.85 5.92 -1.19
C GLN A 6 -9.59 6.53 -0.61
N ILE A 7 -9.66 7.76 -0.13
CA ILE A 7 -8.52 8.42 0.48
C ILE A 7 -8.09 7.67 1.74
N ASN A 8 -9.05 7.27 2.57
CA ASN A 8 -8.74 6.52 3.78
C ASN A 8 -8.07 5.18 3.47
N ARG A 9 -8.50 4.52 2.40
CA ARG A 9 -7.87 3.27 1.98
C ARG A 9 -6.42 3.45 1.60
N ILE A 10 -6.11 4.51 0.87
CA ILE A 10 -4.73 4.82 0.46
C ILE A 10 -3.86 5.04 1.70
N TYR A 11 -4.32 5.84 2.64
CA TYR A 11 -3.59 6.08 3.89
C TYR A 11 -3.49 4.83 4.75
N TYR A 12 -4.52 4.01 4.73
CA TYR A 12 -4.49 2.73 5.45
C TYR A 12 -3.41 1.81 4.88
N VAL A 13 -3.26 1.76 3.56
CA VAL A 13 -2.20 0.99 2.91
C VAL A 13 -0.83 1.50 3.37
N LEU A 14 -0.64 2.81 3.40
CA LEU A 14 0.60 3.42 3.86
C LEU A 14 0.90 3.02 5.30
N GLU A 15 -0.11 3.05 6.16
CA GLU A 15 0.03 2.66 7.56
C GLU A 15 0.40 1.19 7.70
N LEU A 16 -0.21 0.31 6.91
CA LEU A 16 0.11 -1.11 6.93
C LEU A 16 1.57 -1.35 6.59
N ILE A 17 2.08 -0.65 5.59
CA ILE A 17 3.48 -0.76 5.18
C ILE A 17 4.40 -0.21 6.25
N ASP A 18 4.07 0.96 6.80
CA ASP A 18 4.88 1.63 7.82
C ASP A 18 5.02 0.78 9.08
N LYS A 19 3.94 0.13 9.49
CA LYS A 19 3.93 -0.72 10.68
C LYS A 19 4.38 -2.15 10.42
N GLY A 20 4.63 -2.51 9.17
CA GLY A 20 5.07 -3.85 8.81
C GLY A 20 4.01 -4.92 8.96
N ARG A 21 2.74 -4.55 9.01
CA ARG A 21 1.65 -5.50 9.22
C ARG A 21 1.19 -6.19 7.94
N ALA A 22 1.25 -5.48 6.83
CA ALA A 22 0.89 -6.03 5.53
C ALA A 22 1.76 -5.35 4.49
N CYS A 23 2.76 -6.06 4.00
CA CYS A 23 3.79 -5.48 3.15
C CYS A 23 3.85 -6.11 1.76
N THR A 24 3.07 -7.18 1.51
CA THR A 24 3.00 -7.78 0.18
C THR A 24 1.75 -7.28 -0.53
N PRO A 25 1.76 -7.20 -1.87
CA PRO A 25 0.57 -6.78 -2.60
C PRO A 25 -0.64 -7.65 -2.28
N GLU A 26 -0.42 -8.96 -2.14
CA GLU A 26 -1.50 -9.90 -1.84
C GLU A 26 -2.10 -9.65 -0.46
N THR A 27 -1.26 -9.43 0.54
CA THR A 27 -1.73 -9.16 1.89
C THR A 27 -2.47 -7.84 1.96
N ILE A 28 -1.93 -6.81 1.31
CA ILE A 28 -2.58 -5.50 1.25
C ILE A 28 -3.95 -5.62 0.57
N ALA A 29 -3.99 -6.30 -0.58
CA ALA A 29 -5.23 -6.48 -1.32
C ALA A 29 -6.29 -7.19 -0.49
N SER A 30 -5.90 -8.22 0.25
CA SER A 30 -6.80 -8.95 1.13
C SER A 30 -7.33 -8.07 2.26
N ARG A 31 -6.47 -7.25 2.85
CA ARG A 31 -6.85 -6.38 3.96
C ARG A 31 -7.86 -5.30 3.57
N ILE A 32 -7.72 -4.75 2.37
CA ILE A 32 -8.61 -3.67 1.91
C ILE A 32 -9.65 -4.18 0.92
N ASN A 33 -9.70 -5.49 0.73
CA ASN A 33 -10.71 -6.16 -0.10
C ASN A 33 -10.73 -5.65 -1.55
N VAL A 34 -9.56 -5.64 -2.17
CA VAL A 34 -9.40 -5.28 -3.58
C VAL A 34 -8.52 -6.32 -4.26
N SER A 35 -8.41 -6.23 -5.59
CA SER A 35 -7.53 -7.11 -6.35
C SER A 35 -6.07 -6.72 -6.14
N ASN A 36 -5.15 -7.64 -6.41
CA ASN A 36 -3.72 -7.36 -6.35
C ASN A 36 -3.33 -6.21 -7.27
N ARG A 37 -3.95 -6.14 -8.43
CA ARG A 37 -3.72 -5.08 -9.39
C ARG A 37 -4.08 -3.72 -8.81
N THR A 38 -5.23 -3.63 -8.16
CA THR A 38 -5.68 -2.38 -7.51
C THR A 38 -4.75 -1.99 -6.37
N ALA A 39 -4.31 -2.96 -5.56
CA ALA A 39 -3.37 -2.70 -4.48
C ALA A 39 -2.07 -2.10 -5.02
N ARG A 40 -1.53 -2.64 -6.11
CA ARG A 40 -0.32 -2.12 -6.73
C ARG A 40 -0.52 -0.70 -7.25
N ARG A 41 -1.68 -0.41 -7.82
CA ARG A 41 -2.01 0.94 -8.28
C ARG A 41 -2.05 1.94 -7.12
N MET A 42 -2.61 1.53 -6.00
CA MET A 42 -2.67 2.40 -4.82
C MET A 42 -1.27 2.72 -4.29
N ILE A 43 -0.40 1.73 -4.27
CA ILE A 43 0.99 1.94 -3.86
C ILE A 43 1.70 2.90 -4.81
N ARG A 44 1.47 2.75 -6.11
CA ARG A 44 2.03 3.65 -7.10
C ARG A 44 1.55 5.09 -6.90
N LYS A 45 0.28 5.26 -6.57
CA LYS A 45 -0.26 6.59 -6.26
C LYS A 45 0.41 7.21 -5.05
N LEU A 46 0.71 6.40 -4.03
CA LEU A 46 1.43 6.88 -2.86
C LEU A 46 2.84 7.35 -3.23
N LYS A 47 3.52 6.62 -4.10
CA LYS A 47 4.84 7.04 -4.61
C LYS A 47 4.74 8.36 -5.34
N ASP A 48 3.72 8.52 -6.18
CA ASP A 48 3.52 9.75 -6.95
C ASP A 48 3.26 10.95 -6.05
N ARG A 49 2.74 10.72 -4.85
CA ARG A 49 2.50 11.78 -3.88
C ARG A 49 3.71 12.12 -3.02
N GLY A 50 4.84 11.45 -3.26
CA GLY A 50 6.08 11.74 -2.57
C GLY A 50 6.46 10.77 -1.46
N HIS A 51 5.69 9.72 -1.24
CA HIS A 51 6.03 8.70 -0.27
C HIS A 51 7.10 7.78 -0.86
N GLU A 52 8.16 7.55 -0.13
CA GLU A 52 9.25 6.70 -0.59
C GLU A 52 8.97 5.26 -0.22
N ILE A 53 8.33 4.54 -1.13
CA ILE A 53 7.99 3.13 -0.96
C ILE A 53 8.79 2.32 -1.97
N ASP A 54 9.53 1.33 -1.49
CA ASP A 54 10.28 0.42 -2.33
C ASP A 54 9.80 -1.01 -2.13
N PHE A 55 10.07 -1.86 -3.11
CA PHE A 55 9.80 -3.28 -2.98
C PHE A 55 11.10 -4.04 -2.78
N CYS A 56 11.22 -4.71 -1.66
CA CYS A 56 12.40 -5.52 -1.35
C CYS A 56 12.22 -6.93 -1.91
N ARG A 57 12.96 -7.26 -2.96
CA ARG A 57 12.86 -8.57 -3.60
C ARG A 57 13.32 -9.69 -2.69
N GLN A 58 14.29 -9.44 -1.85
CA GLN A 58 14.80 -10.46 -0.93
C GLN A 58 13.77 -10.87 0.10
N GLN A 59 13.01 -9.90 0.60
CA GLN A 59 11.97 -10.15 1.57
C GLN A 59 10.59 -10.35 0.95
N GLY A 60 10.45 -9.98 -0.34
CA GLY A 60 9.19 -10.10 -1.06
C GLY A 60 8.12 -9.15 -0.54
N ARG A 61 8.51 -7.98 -0.04
CA ARG A 61 7.56 -7.04 0.56
C ARG A 61 7.93 -5.60 0.28
N TYR A 62 6.95 -4.73 0.44
CA TYR A 62 7.16 -3.30 0.36
C TYR A 62 7.75 -2.76 1.65
N ILE A 63 8.61 -1.78 1.52
CA ILE A 63 9.21 -1.07 2.66
C ILE A 63 9.04 0.42 2.46
N LEU A 64 8.79 1.12 3.55
CA LEU A 64 8.68 2.57 3.54
C LEU A 64 10.00 3.16 4.00
N LYS A 65 10.61 3.95 3.13
CA LYS A 65 11.83 4.68 3.47
C LYS A 65 11.46 6.04 4.03
N LYS A 66 12.01 6.36 5.16
CA LYS A 66 11.78 7.67 5.77
C LYS A 66 12.99 8.58 5.61
#